data_e7f28ca0f4101171393014abb79a227d
#
_entry.id   e7f28ca0f4101171393014abb79a227d
#
_cell.length_a   1.000
_cell.length_b   1.000
_cell.length_c   1.000
_cell.angle_alpha   90.00
_cell.angle_beta   90.00
_cell.angle_gamma   90.00
#
_symmetry.space_group_name_H-M   'P 1'
#
loop_
_entity.id
_entity.type
_entity.pdbx_description
1 polymer ?
#
loop_
_entity_poly.entity_id
_entity_poly.type
_entity_poly.pdbx_seq_one_letter_code
_entity_poly.pdbx_strand_id
1 'polypeptide(L)'
;MLSTQEEWNVPCPECGAYQPFLWENVKFDPDDLDKGVSYVCRECGCIANEYRWKEQGIHGKYVAANPGAEARGFHLNTLASTFVGWKEVVQKFIEAKIALDHGNPEQMKVWVNTELGETWEERGIQLEDTELFNRREIYAAEVPDDVLYLTAGVDVQDDR
;
A
#
# COMPACT_ATOMS: atom_id res chain seq x y z
N MET A 1 -8.53 5.82 -18.11
CA MET A 1 -8.17 7.25 -18.06
C MET A 1 -7.73 7.56 -16.63
N LEU A 2 -6.53 8.04 -16.42
CA LEU A 2 -6.03 8.32 -15.08
C LEU A 2 -6.61 9.66 -14.61
N SER A 3 -7.03 9.71 -13.34
CA SER A 3 -7.47 10.95 -12.70
C SER A 3 -6.28 11.83 -12.29
N THR A 4 -6.55 13.00 -11.69
CA THR A 4 -5.51 13.88 -11.13
C THR A 4 -4.67 13.22 -10.03
N GLN A 5 -5.16 12.16 -9.38
CA GLN A 5 -4.50 11.43 -8.29
C GLN A 5 -3.95 12.40 -7.22
N GLU A 6 -4.83 13.19 -6.68
CA GLU A 6 -4.48 14.20 -5.67
C GLU A 6 -4.34 13.54 -4.29
N GLU A 7 -3.19 13.75 -3.66
CA GLU A 7 -2.92 13.30 -2.30
C GLU A 7 -2.99 14.46 -1.31
N TRP A 8 -3.53 14.19 -0.12
CA TRP A 8 -3.54 15.18 0.95
C TRP A 8 -2.16 15.34 1.56
N ASN A 9 -1.56 16.50 1.39
CA ASN A 9 -0.24 16.85 1.89
C ASN A 9 -0.34 17.85 3.04
N VAL A 10 0.44 17.64 4.08
CA VAL A 10 0.59 18.55 5.22
C VAL A 10 2.04 19.04 5.32
N PRO A 11 2.27 20.28 5.77
CA PRO A 11 3.63 20.76 5.97
C PRO A 11 4.25 20.12 7.20
N CYS A 12 5.55 19.81 7.14
CA CYS A 12 6.31 19.35 8.29
C CYS A 12 6.32 20.41 9.39
N PRO A 13 6.09 20.03 10.67
CA PRO A 13 6.09 20.99 11.77
C PRO A 13 7.46 21.66 12.05
N GLU A 14 8.55 21.15 11.47
CA GLU A 14 9.89 21.71 11.64
C GLU A 14 10.40 22.43 10.39
N CYS A 15 10.39 21.76 9.23
CA CYS A 15 10.97 22.33 8.02
C CYS A 15 9.92 22.92 7.04
N GLY A 16 8.63 22.73 7.29
CA GLY A 16 7.55 23.22 6.43
C GLY A 16 7.38 22.50 5.09
N ALA A 17 8.17 21.47 4.81
CA ALA A 17 8.05 20.70 3.58
C ALA A 17 6.72 19.94 3.53
N TYR A 18 5.98 20.08 2.42
CA TYR A 18 4.71 19.40 2.21
C TYR A 18 4.92 17.95 1.84
N GLN A 19 4.18 17.04 2.49
CA GLN A 19 4.26 15.61 2.26
C GLN A 19 2.95 14.91 2.62
N PRO A 20 2.58 13.82 1.93
CA PRO A 20 1.47 12.97 2.35
C PRO A 20 1.88 12.13 3.57
N PHE A 21 0.89 11.66 4.33
CA PHE A 21 1.14 10.65 5.35
C PHE A 21 1.32 9.28 4.69
N LEU A 22 2.52 8.70 4.84
CA LEU A 22 2.84 7.36 4.38
C LEU A 22 3.08 6.44 5.57
N TRP A 23 2.56 5.21 5.48
CA TRP A 23 2.67 4.23 6.56
C TRP A 23 4.13 3.92 6.95
N GLU A 24 5.03 3.86 6.00
CA GLU A 24 6.45 3.57 6.20
C GLU A 24 7.18 4.56 7.13
N ASN A 25 6.65 5.78 7.24
CA ASN A 25 7.22 6.83 8.08
C ASN A 25 6.61 6.86 9.50
N VAL A 26 5.62 6.03 9.78
CA VAL A 26 5.05 5.87 11.13
C VAL A 26 6.03 5.08 12.00
N LYS A 27 6.28 5.56 13.21
CA LYS A 27 7.17 4.93 14.20
C LYS A 27 6.40 4.64 15.47
N PHE A 28 6.48 3.40 15.92
CA PHE A 28 5.85 2.91 17.13
C PHE A 28 6.65 1.73 17.70
N ASP A 29 6.42 1.45 18.97
CA ASP A 29 6.90 0.23 19.63
C ASP A 29 5.76 -0.78 19.63
N PRO A 30 5.87 -1.93 18.95
CA PRO A 30 4.78 -2.90 18.88
C PRO A 30 4.46 -3.55 20.22
N ASP A 31 5.42 -3.58 21.16
CA ASP A 31 5.28 -4.17 22.48
C ASP A 31 4.76 -3.17 23.52
N ASP A 32 4.84 -1.87 23.21
CA ASP A 32 4.43 -0.81 24.14
C ASP A 32 3.90 0.44 23.41
N LEU A 33 2.64 0.40 23.03
CA LEU A 33 1.96 1.51 22.36
C LEU A 33 1.72 2.74 23.27
N ASP A 34 1.94 2.60 24.58
CA ASP A 34 1.80 3.73 25.52
C ASP A 34 2.97 4.70 25.42
N LYS A 35 4.09 4.27 24.84
CA LYS A 35 5.17 5.18 24.43
C LYS A 35 4.76 6.18 23.35
N GLY A 36 3.61 5.96 22.73
CA GLY A 36 3.03 6.81 21.69
C GLY A 36 3.49 6.43 20.28
N VAL A 37 2.80 7.02 19.32
CA VAL A 37 3.07 6.88 17.89
C VAL A 37 3.62 8.20 17.37
N SER A 38 4.65 8.15 16.56
CA SER A 38 5.28 9.31 15.95
C SER A 38 5.44 9.12 14.44
N TYR A 39 5.71 10.22 13.76
CA TYR A 39 5.91 10.23 12.32
C TYR A 39 7.21 10.95 11.96
N VAL A 40 7.95 10.41 11.00
CA VAL A 40 9.23 10.92 10.53
C VAL A 40 9.04 11.74 9.26
N CYS A 41 9.53 12.97 9.26
CA CYS A 41 9.57 13.79 8.06
C CYS A 41 10.52 13.19 7.03
N ARG A 42 10.09 13.08 5.79
CA ARG A 42 10.90 12.55 4.68
C ARG A 42 12.05 13.47 4.28
N GLU A 43 11.89 14.78 4.48
CA GLU A 43 12.86 15.79 4.05
C GLU A 43 13.93 16.06 5.11
N CYS A 44 13.52 16.35 6.34
CA CYS A 44 14.47 16.76 7.39
C CYS A 44 14.72 15.68 8.46
N GLY A 45 13.99 14.56 8.41
CA GLY A 45 14.14 13.47 9.37
C GLY A 45 13.61 13.78 10.78
N CYS A 46 12.94 14.93 11.00
CA CYS A 46 12.39 15.23 12.32
C CYS A 46 11.32 14.20 12.70
N ILE A 47 11.30 13.83 13.97
CA ILE A 47 10.34 12.92 14.56
C ILE A 47 9.40 13.74 15.44
N ALA A 48 8.10 13.71 15.15
CA ALA A 48 7.11 14.40 15.95
C ALA A 48 5.90 13.50 16.21
N ASN A 49 5.23 13.76 17.32
CA ASN A 49 4.02 13.02 17.70
C ASN A 49 2.80 13.41 16.84
N GLU A 50 1.75 12.62 16.95
CA GLU A 50 0.49 12.79 16.24
C GLU A 50 -0.07 14.21 16.34
N TYR A 51 -0.08 14.78 17.54
CA TYR A 51 -0.66 16.10 17.78
C TYR A 51 0.03 17.18 16.95
N ARG A 52 1.35 17.23 16.98
CA ARG A 52 2.14 18.23 16.23
C ARG A 52 1.95 18.12 14.71
N TRP A 53 1.79 16.89 14.20
CA TRP A 53 1.54 16.67 12.78
C TRP A 53 0.11 17.02 12.39
N LYS A 54 -0.89 16.57 13.16
CA LYS A 54 -2.31 16.85 12.85
C LYS A 54 -2.69 18.31 13.00
N GLU A 55 -2.05 19.05 13.89
CA GLU A 55 -2.19 20.50 14.00
C GLU A 55 -1.83 21.21 12.67
N GLN A 56 -0.87 20.67 11.91
CA GLN A 56 -0.51 21.19 10.59
C GLN A 56 -1.59 20.94 9.52
N GLY A 57 -2.57 20.12 9.81
CA GLY A 57 -3.67 19.82 8.89
C GLY A 57 -4.45 21.06 8.45
N ILE A 58 -4.52 22.11 9.28
CA ILE A 58 -5.14 23.41 8.91
C ILE A 58 -4.45 24.06 7.69
N HIS A 59 -3.18 23.74 7.48
CA HIS A 59 -2.37 24.23 6.36
C HIS A 59 -2.24 23.19 5.24
N GLY A 60 -2.94 22.05 5.38
CA GLY A 60 -2.92 20.97 4.39
C GLY A 60 -3.50 21.38 3.05
N LYS A 61 -3.08 20.70 2.01
CA LYS A 61 -3.58 20.88 0.64
C LYS A 61 -3.51 19.59 -0.16
N TYR A 62 -4.39 19.46 -1.13
CA TYR A 62 -4.27 18.41 -2.13
C TYR A 62 -3.20 18.76 -3.18
N VAL A 63 -2.34 17.80 -3.50
CA VAL A 63 -1.29 17.93 -4.51
C VAL A 63 -1.51 16.87 -5.57
N ALA A 64 -1.72 17.31 -6.82
CA ALA A 64 -2.00 16.43 -7.95
C ALA A 64 -0.70 15.81 -8.48
N ALA A 65 -0.67 14.48 -8.64
CA ALA A 65 0.39 13.78 -9.37
C ALA A 65 0.22 13.95 -10.88
N ASN A 66 -1.01 14.12 -11.37
CA ASN A 66 -1.34 14.30 -12.78
C ASN A 66 -2.28 15.51 -12.99
N PRO A 67 -1.76 16.74 -12.92
CA PRO A 67 -2.60 17.96 -12.95
C PRO A 67 -3.30 18.22 -14.30
N GLY A 68 -2.94 17.48 -15.36
CA GLY A 68 -3.57 17.61 -16.69
C GLY A 68 -4.73 16.66 -16.95
N ALA A 69 -5.11 15.81 -15.99
CA ALA A 69 -6.22 14.87 -16.17
C ALA A 69 -7.58 15.57 -16.12
N GLU A 70 -8.54 15.08 -16.94
CA GLU A 70 -9.91 15.62 -16.99
C GLU A 70 -10.70 15.33 -15.71
N ALA A 71 -10.49 14.13 -15.11
CA ALA A 71 -11.17 13.72 -13.89
C ALA A 71 -10.32 14.04 -12.67
N ARG A 72 -10.94 14.56 -11.61
CA ARG A 72 -10.28 14.72 -10.31
C ARG A 72 -10.43 13.46 -9.48
N GLY A 73 -9.34 13.00 -8.90
CA GLY A 73 -9.32 11.88 -7.95
C GLY A 73 -8.57 12.30 -6.70
N PHE A 74 -9.10 11.95 -5.52
CA PHE A 74 -8.56 12.36 -4.24
C PHE A 74 -8.23 11.13 -3.41
N HIS A 75 -7.07 11.15 -2.76
CA HIS A 75 -6.65 10.14 -1.79
C HIS A 75 -6.44 10.80 -0.43
N LEU A 76 -7.03 10.20 0.58
CA LEU A 76 -6.90 10.58 1.99
C LEU A 76 -6.91 9.30 2.82
N ASN A 77 -5.84 9.06 3.56
CA ASN A 77 -5.77 7.94 4.49
C ASN A 77 -6.17 8.34 5.93
N THR A 78 -6.40 7.34 6.78
CA THR A 78 -6.84 7.56 8.17
C THR A 78 -5.80 8.29 9.02
N LEU A 79 -4.51 8.25 8.65
CA LEU A 79 -3.46 8.98 9.38
C LEU A 79 -3.70 10.52 9.37
N ALA A 80 -4.38 11.04 8.34
CA ALA A 80 -4.74 12.45 8.26
C ALA A 80 -6.04 12.79 9.00
N SER A 81 -6.82 11.80 9.42
CA SER A 81 -8.08 11.99 10.12
C SER A 81 -7.87 12.59 11.51
N THR A 82 -8.68 13.57 11.85
CA THR A 82 -8.74 14.14 13.22
C THR A 82 -9.64 13.35 14.16
N PHE A 83 -10.43 12.41 13.64
CA PHE A 83 -11.40 11.60 14.41
C PHE A 83 -10.80 10.28 14.91
N VAL A 84 -9.76 9.78 14.27
CA VAL A 84 -9.10 8.50 14.60
C VAL A 84 -7.67 8.77 15.04
N GLY A 85 -7.28 8.24 16.20
CA GLY A 85 -5.92 8.38 16.71
C GLY A 85 -4.94 7.41 16.01
N TRP A 86 -3.70 7.82 15.86
CA TRP A 86 -2.68 6.95 15.27
C TRP A 86 -2.45 5.66 16.07
N LYS A 87 -2.62 5.71 17.39
CA LYS A 87 -2.55 4.50 18.23
C LYS A 87 -3.57 3.45 17.80
N GLU A 88 -4.80 3.86 17.48
CA GLU A 88 -5.85 2.96 17.00
C GLU A 88 -5.49 2.34 15.65
N VAL A 89 -4.99 3.14 14.70
CA VAL A 89 -4.55 2.66 13.38
C VAL A 89 -3.43 1.63 13.52
N VAL A 90 -2.46 1.90 14.39
CA VAL A 90 -1.34 0.99 14.68
C VAL A 90 -1.83 -0.29 15.36
N GLN A 91 -2.75 -0.21 16.30
CA GLN A 91 -3.30 -1.39 16.96
C GLN A 91 -3.98 -2.32 15.96
N LYS A 92 -4.83 -1.79 15.08
CA LYS A 92 -5.46 -2.56 14.00
C LYS A 92 -4.41 -3.18 13.05
N PHE A 93 -3.31 -2.45 12.77
CA PHE A 93 -2.20 -2.99 11.99
C PHE A 93 -1.54 -4.20 12.66
N ILE A 94 -1.24 -4.10 13.97
CA ILE A 94 -0.61 -5.20 14.72
C ILE A 94 -1.51 -6.43 14.71
N GLU A 95 -2.81 -6.27 14.94
CA GLU A 95 -3.78 -7.37 14.88
C GLU A 95 -3.83 -8.01 13.48
N ALA A 96 -3.88 -7.19 12.44
CA ALA A 96 -3.85 -7.65 11.05
C ALA A 96 -2.54 -8.36 10.69
N LYS A 97 -1.41 -7.87 11.21
CA LYS A 97 -0.09 -8.47 11.00
C LYS A 97 0.01 -9.84 11.67
N ILE A 98 -0.49 -9.97 12.89
CA ILE A 98 -0.55 -11.26 13.60
C ILE A 98 -1.40 -12.27 12.81
N ALA A 99 -2.56 -11.86 12.31
CA ALA A 99 -3.41 -12.72 11.49
C ALA A 99 -2.72 -13.14 10.19
N LEU A 100 -2.02 -12.22 9.53
CA LEU A 100 -1.24 -12.49 8.32
C LEU A 100 -0.13 -13.52 8.58
N ASP A 101 0.61 -13.37 9.69
CA ASP A 101 1.69 -14.29 10.07
C ASP A 101 1.16 -15.70 10.40
N HIS A 102 -0.14 -15.82 10.75
CA HIS A 102 -0.84 -17.10 10.88
C HIS A 102 -1.51 -17.58 9.58
N GLY A 103 -1.19 -16.96 8.44
CA GLY A 103 -1.69 -17.37 7.12
C GLY A 103 -3.07 -16.82 6.74
N ASN A 104 -3.60 -15.85 7.49
CA ASN A 104 -4.87 -15.18 7.17
C ASN A 104 -4.63 -13.74 6.69
N PRO A 105 -4.62 -13.48 5.37
CA PRO A 105 -4.37 -12.15 4.81
C PRO A 105 -5.58 -11.18 4.88
N GLU A 106 -6.79 -11.68 5.16
CA GLU A 106 -8.01 -10.89 5.02
C GLU A 106 -8.02 -9.64 5.92
N GLN A 107 -7.53 -9.74 7.15
CA GLN A 107 -7.47 -8.58 8.05
C GLN A 107 -6.49 -7.53 7.56
N MET A 108 -5.35 -7.94 7.00
CA MET A 108 -4.37 -7.01 6.43
C MET A 108 -4.93 -6.33 5.17
N LYS A 109 -5.64 -7.06 4.34
CA LYS A 109 -6.35 -6.54 3.17
C LYS A 109 -7.38 -5.48 3.57
N VAL A 110 -8.20 -5.77 4.57
CA VAL A 110 -9.15 -4.79 5.12
C VAL A 110 -8.42 -3.57 5.64
N TRP A 111 -7.36 -3.75 6.42
CA TRP A 111 -6.60 -2.65 7.00
C TRP A 111 -5.98 -1.75 5.92
N VAL A 112 -5.33 -2.30 4.90
CA VAL A 112 -4.76 -1.52 3.78
C VAL A 112 -5.86 -0.75 3.04
N ASN A 113 -6.97 -1.42 2.73
CA ASN A 113 -8.05 -0.80 1.96
C ASN A 113 -8.79 0.29 2.75
N THR A 114 -8.94 0.14 4.08
CA THR A 114 -9.74 1.06 4.90
C THR A 114 -8.90 2.13 5.60
N GLU A 115 -7.74 1.76 6.15
CA GLU A 115 -6.92 2.71 6.91
C GLU A 115 -5.97 3.50 6.00
N LEU A 116 -5.40 2.85 4.98
CA LEU A 116 -4.54 3.54 4.02
C LEU A 116 -5.30 4.07 2.80
N GLY A 117 -6.50 3.52 2.49
CA GLY A 117 -7.23 3.85 1.28
C GLY A 117 -6.52 3.35 0.01
N GLU A 118 -5.71 2.31 0.14
CA GLU A 118 -4.91 1.73 -0.93
C GLU A 118 -5.49 0.38 -1.37
N THR A 119 -5.24 -0.01 -2.60
CA THR A 119 -5.63 -1.33 -3.10
C THR A 119 -4.66 -2.38 -2.58
N TRP A 120 -5.20 -3.41 -1.91
CA TRP A 120 -4.40 -4.57 -1.55
C TRP A 120 -3.97 -5.33 -2.81
N GLU A 121 -2.67 -5.47 -3.01
CA GLU A 121 -2.12 -6.37 -4.02
C GLU A 121 -1.76 -7.70 -3.34
N GLU A 122 -2.46 -8.76 -3.73
CA GLU A 122 -2.01 -10.10 -3.37
C GLU A 122 -0.69 -10.35 -4.07
N ARG A 123 0.40 -10.24 -3.33
CA ARG A 123 1.65 -10.81 -3.78
C ARG A 123 1.50 -12.33 -3.67
N GLY A 124 0.86 -12.92 -4.69
CA GLY A 124 0.91 -14.35 -4.90
C GLY A 124 2.37 -14.80 -4.87
N ILE A 125 2.61 -16.08 -4.58
CA ILE A 125 3.93 -16.67 -4.75
C ILE A 125 4.34 -16.30 -6.18
N GLN A 126 5.19 -15.30 -6.34
CA GLN A 126 5.87 -15.09 -7.61
C GLN A 126 6.76 -16.33 -7.78
N LEU A 127 6.22 -17.30 -8.50
CA LEU A 127 7.08 -18.32 -9.08
C LEU A 127 8.11 -17.55 -9.89
N GLU A 128 9.37 -17.65 -9.50
CA GLU A 128 10.44 -17.05 -10.29
C GLU A 128 10.34 -17.65 -11.68
N ASP A 129 9.93 -16.83 -12.65
CA ASP A 129 9.76 -17.23 -14.06
C ASP A 129 11.02 -17.96 -14.59
N THR A 130 12.16 -17.66 -13.99
CA THR A 130 13.46 -18.24 -14.31
C THR A 130 13.49 -19.76 -14.15
N GLU A 131 12.89 -20.32 -13.09
CA GLU A 131 12.88 -21.78 -12.91
C GLU A 131 11.98 -22.50 -13.92
N LEU A 132 10.80 -21.93 -14.20
CA LEU A 132 9.89 -22.45 -15.21
C LEU A 132 10.47 -22.30 -16.61
N PHE A 133 11.11 -21.16 -16.88
CA PHE A 133 11.77 -20.91 -18.14
C PHE A 133 12.96 -21.87 -18.39
N ASN A 134 13.74 -22.17 -17.36
CA ASN A 134 14.88 -23.10 -17.44
C ASN A 134 14.45 -24.57 -17.63
N ARG A 135 13.21 -24.91 -17.27
CA ARG A 135 12.61 -26.23 -17.50
C ARG A 135 12.03 -26.38 -18.89
N ARG A 136 12.02 -25.31 -19.69
CA ARG A 136 11.48 -25.35 -21.04
C ARG A 136 12.34 -26.21 -21.93
N GLU A 137 11.72 -27.20 -22.55
CA GLU A 137 12.34 -28.05 -23.56
C GLU A 137 12.17 -27.43 -24.95
N ILE A 138 13.18 -27.61 -25.81
CA ILE A 138 13.13 -27.20 -27.23
C ILE A 138 12.96 -28.48 -28.03
N TYR A 139 11.84 -28.60 -28.75
CA TYR A 139 11.56 -29.73 -29.64
C TYR A 139 11.15 -29.22 -31.02
N ALA A 140 11.38 -30.05 -32.05
CA ALA A 140 11.22 -29.65 -33.47
C ALA A 140 9.80 -29.85 -34.01
N ALA A 141 8.90 -30.48 -33.23
CA ALA A 141 7.52 -30.77 -33.61
C ALA A 141 6.53 -29.97 -32.74
N GLU A 142 5.26 -29.90 -33.13
CA GLU A 142 4.22 -29.26 -32.33
C GLU A 142 3.98 -29.94 -30.98
N VAL A 143 4.25 -31.24 -30.91
CA VAL A 143 4.17 -32.09 -29.72
C VAL A 143 5.40 -33.02 -29.67
N PRO A 144 6.07 -33.17 -28.52
CA PRO A 144 7.16 -34.14 -28.36
C PRO A 144 6.67 -35.59 -28.58
N ASP A 145 7.54 -36.45 -29.10
CA ASP A 145 7.20 -37.84 -29.47
C ASP A 145 6.67 -38.70 -28.30
N ASP A 146 7.08 -38.39 -27.06
CA ASP A 146 6.71 -39.15 -25.85
C ASP A 146 5.42 -38.67 -25.16
N VAL A 147 4.72 -37.75 -25.73
CA VAL A 147 3.44 -37.19 -25.16
C VAL A 147 2.29 -38.18 -25.45
N LEU A 148 1.69 -38.71 -24.39
CA LEU A 148 0.57 -39.65 -24.48
C LEU A 148 -0.78 -38.97 -24.60
N TYR A 149 -0.96 -37.79 -24.00
CA TYR A 149 -2.17 -36.97 -24.06
C TYR A 149 -1.87 -35.49 -23.79
N LEU A 150 -2.73 -34.62 -24.28
CA LEU A 150 -2.66 -33.19 -24.09
C LEU A 150 -3.85 -32.73 -23.27
N THR A 151 -3.61 -31.73 -22.41
CA THR A 151 -4.66 -31.00 -21.72
C THR A 151 -4.57 -29.52 -22.08
N ALA A 152 -5.72 -28.85 -22.22
CA ALA A 152 -5.79 -27.42 -22.45
C ALA A 152 -6.71 -26.77 -21.43
N GLY A 153 -6.26 -25.66 -20.82
CA GLY A 153 -7.10 -24.75 -20.07
C GLY A 153 -7.35 -23.51 -20.92
N VAL A 154 -8.61 -23.15 -21.13
CA VAL A 154 -8.99 -21.97 -21.91
C VAL A 154 -9.74 -21.00 -21.00
N ASP A 155 -9.21 -19.78 -20.85
CA ASP A 155 -9.90 -18.66 -20.24
C ASP A 155 -10.35 -17.71 -21.35
N VAL A 156 -11.67 -17.50 -21.45
CA VAL A 156 -12.27 -16.60 -22.45
C VAL A 156 -12.65 -15.32 -21.73
N GLN A 157 -11.90 -14.25 -22.01
CA GLN A 157 -12.27 -12.91 -21.55
C GLN A 157 -13.01 -12.19 -22.66
N ASP A 158 -14.17 -11.61 -22.33
CA ASP A 158 -14.89 -10.75 -23.25
C ASP A 158 -14.01 -9.52 -23.56
N ASP A 159 -13.85 -9.25 -24.84
CA ASP A 159 -13.10 -8.10 -25.33
C ASP A 159 -13.64 -6.79 -24.74
N ARG A 160 -12.75 -6.02 -24.21
CA ARG A 160 -13.02 -4.65 -23.80
C ARG A 160 -12.52 -3.67 -24.86
#